data_16712e70d79e44fb669c194cbd5e2e6d
#
_entry.id   16712e70d79e44fb669c194cbd5e2e6d
#
_cell.length_a   1.000
_cell.length_b   1.000
_cell.length_c   1.000
_cell.angle_alpha   90.00
_cell.angle_beta   90.00
_cell.angle_gamma   90.00
#
_symmetry.space_group_name_H-M   'P 1'
#
loop_
_entity.id
_entity.type
_entity.pdbx_description
1 polymer ?
#
loop_
_entity_poly.entity_id
_entity_poly.type
_entity_poly.pdbx_seq_one_letter_code
_entity_poly.pdbx_strand_id
1 'polypeptide(L)'
;MPVICVNPSNSSEKEIVEKLSLQNGDLRVFLSDQLEETFNKSIPGKKAIGDILDDTHISTASHGAFCGVFFEDIKSDLRNVFLEAIKETTLKRILWVSESPPTDEILKISNLAYLQHKNYENLTEEILELESKEEIEFGFKEIT
;
A
#
# COMPACT_ATOMS: atom_id res chain seq x y z
N MET A 1 -0.41 -6.21 14.76
CA MET A 1 -1.60 -5.61 14.13
C MET A 1 -1.54 -5.89 12.62
N PRO A 2 -2.67 -6.24 12.00
CA PRO A 2 -2.63 -6.65 10.58
C PRO A 2 -2.27 -5.51 9.65
N VAL A 3 -1.49 -5.82 8.61
CA VAL A 3 -1.15 -4.89 7.54
C VAL A 3 -1.68 -5.43 6.22
N ILE A 4 -2.20 -4.54 5.37
CA ILE A 4 -2.57 -4.87 4.00
C ILE A 4 -1.71 -4.08 3.02
N CYS A 5 -1.18 -4.78 2.02
CA CYS A 5 -0.48 -4.17 0.89
C CYS A 5 -1.40 -4.21 -0.33
N VAL A 6 -1.66 -3.06 -0.93
CA VAL A 6 -2.56 -2.95 -2.08
C VAL A 6 -1.73 -2.65 -3.33
N ASN A 7 -1.85 -3.51 -4.33
CA ASN A 7 -1.26 -3.36 -5.66
C ASN A 7 0.28 -3.40 -5.76
N PRO A 8 0.98 -4.29 -5.04
CA PRO A 8 2.38 -4.52 -5.39
C PRO A 8 2.42 -5.17 -6.78
N SER A 9 3.11 -4.53 -7.74
CA SER A 9 2.99 -4.90 -9.15
C SER A 9 4.33 -5.14 -9.86
N ASN A 10 5.44 -5.01 -9.16
CA ASN A 10 6.76 -5.27 -9.72
C ASN A 10 7.66 -5.98 -8.70
N SER A 11 8.86 -6.38 -9.13
CA SER A 11 9.77 -7.15 -8.28
C SER A 11 10.27 -6.35 -7.07
N SER A 12 10.43 -5.05 -7.19
CA SER A 12 10.86 -4.19 -6.08
C SER A 12 9.78 -4.08 -5.01
N GLU A 13 8.52 -3.93 -5.43
CA GLU A 13 7.38 -3.88 -4.51
C GLU A 13 7.12 -5.25 -3.87
N LYS A 14 7.31 -6.33 -4.63
CA LYS A 14 7.26 -7.69 -4.09
C LYS A 14 8.29 -7.85 -2.97
N GLU A 15 9.50 -7.36 -3.15
CA GLU A 15 10.54 -7.43 -2.13
C GLU A 15 10.13 -6.69 -0.84
N ILE A 16 9.47 -5.53 -0.98
CA ILE A 16 8.92 -4.81 0.17
C ILE A 16 7.91 -5.67 0.91
N VAL A 17 7.00 -6.31 0.18
CA VAL A 17 5.98 -7.19 0.78
C VAL A 17 6.63 -8.37 1.48
N GLU A 18 7.66 -8.98 0.88
CA GLU A 18 8.39 -10.08 1.49
C GLU A 18 9.03 -9.66 2.82
N LYS A 19 9.66 -8.50 2.85
CA LYS A 19 10.28 -7.98 4.08
C LYS A 19 9.24 -7.62 5.15
N LEU A 20 8.11 -7.05 4.74
CA LEU A 20 6.99 -6.80 5.67
C LEU A 20 6.46 -8.10 6.25
N SER A 21 6.40 -9.18 5.47
CA SER A 21 5.92 -10.47 5.96
C SER A 21 6.82 -11.07 7.03
N LEU A 22 8.12 -10.80 6.96
CA LEU A 22 9.07 -11.22 8.00
C LEU A 22 8.93 -10.40 9.27
N GLN A 23 8.54 -9.14 9.15
CA GLN A 23 8.37 -8.22 10.27
C GLN A 23 7.00 -8.35 10.94
N ASN A 24 5.96 -8.63 10.14
CA ASN A 24 4.59 -8.73 10.60
C ASN A 24 3.95 -10.00 10.04
N GLY A 25 3.66 -10.96 10.92
CA GLY A 25 3.10 -12.26 10.52
C GLY A 25 1.62 -12.21 10.09
N ASP A 26 0.93 -11.07 10.26
CA ASP A 26 -0.46 -10.90 9.84
C ASP A 26 -0.53 -9.95 8.64
N LEU A 27 -0.05 -10.45 7.51
CA LEU A 27 0.04 -9.73 6.26
C LEU A 27 -1.06 -10.17 5.30
N ARG A 28 -1.75 -9.19 4.74
CA ARG A 28 -2.73 -9.36 3.66
C ARG A 28 -2.24 -8.62 2.42
N VAL A 29 -2.63 -9.10 1.24
CA VAL A 29 -2.25 -8.46 -0.02
C VAL A 29 -3.45 -8.45 -0.96
N PHE A 30 -3.73 -7.30 -1.56
CA PHE A 30 -4.67 -7.18 -2.67
C PHE A 30 -3.88 -7.07 -3.97
N LEU A 31 -4.08 -8.03 -4.88
CA LEU A 31 -3.36 -8.12 -6.14
C LEU A 31 -4.31 -7.95 -7.32
N SER A 32 -3.84 -7.22 -8.34
CA SER A 32 -4.58 -7.09 -9.59
C SER A 32 -4.69 -8.42 -10.32
N ASP A 33 -5.87 -8.73 -10.84
CA ASP A 33 -6.10 -9.90 -11.69
C ASP A 33 -5.48 -9.77 -13.08
N GLN A 34 -4.95 -8.58 -13.41
CA GLN A 34 -4.22 -8.34 -14.67
C GLN A 34 -2.72 -8.71 -14.59
N LEU A 35 -2.21 -9.01 -13.40
CA LEU A 35 -0.83 -9.46 -13.21
C LEU A 35 -0.71 -10.94 -13.56
N GLU A 36 0.51 -11.36 -13.93
CA GLU A 36 0.77 -12.77 -14.21
C GLU A 36 0.47 -13.64 -12.99
N GLU A 37 -0.14 -14.80 -13.23
CA GLU A 37 -0.49 -15.72 -12.16
C GLU A 37 0.74 -16.18 -11.37
N THR A 38 1.87 -16.41 -12.05
CA THR A 38 3.11 -16.80 -11.41
C THR A 38 3.63 -15.73 -10.46
N PHE A 39 3.50 -14.46 -10.85
CA PHE A 39 3.85 -13.33 -9.98
C PHE A 39 2.96 -13.32 -8.75
N ASN A 40 1.65 -13.39 -8.94
CA ASN A 40 0.69 -13.35 -7.83
C ASN A 40 0.91 -14.51 -6.85
N LYS A 41 1.21 -15.70 -7.35
CA LYS A 41 1.50 -16.88 -6.49
C LYS A 41 2.77 -16.70 -5.68
N SER A 42 3.73 -15.93 -6.16
CA SER A 42 5.01 -15.71 -5.49
C SER A 42 4.94 -14.71 -4.33
N ILE A 43 3.88 -13.92 -4.24
CA ILE A 43 3.70 -12.93 -3.18
C ILE A 43 3.28 -13.63 -1.88
N PRO A 44 3.92 -13.34 -0.73
CA PRO A 44 3.51 -13.93 0.55
C PRO A 44 2.25 -13.27 1.11
N GLY A 45 1.66 -13.90 2.13
CA GLY A 45 0.51 -13.35 2.86
C GLY A 45 -0.82 -13.91 2.40
N LYS A 46 -1.89 -13.45 3.03
CA LYS A 46 -3.26 -13.79 2.65
C LYS A 46 -3.66 -12.91 1.46
N LYS A 47 -4.01 -13.55 0.36
CA LYS A 47 -4.23 -12.85 -0.91
C LYS A 47 -5.70 -12.70 -1.23
N ALA A 48 -6.06 -11.50 -1.69
CA ALA A 48 -7.29 -11.23 -2.43
C ALA A 48 -6.87 -10.79 -3.83
N ILE A 49 -7.44 -11.40 -4.86
CA ILE A 49 -7.12 -11.09 -6.25
C ILE A 49 -8.40 -10.59 -6.91
N GLY A 50 -8.32 -9.43 -7.57
CA GLY A 50 -9.47 -8.85 -8.22
C GLY A 50 -9.11 -7.67 -9.09
N ASP A 51 -10.15 -6.94 -9.51
CA ASP A 51 -9.99 -5.73 -10.32
C ASP A 51 -9.44 -4.60 -9.46
N ILE A 52 -8.24 -4.13 -9.80
CA ILE A 52 -7.59 -3.04 -9.05
C ILE A 52 -8.39 -1.71 -9.16
N LEU A 53 -9.29 -1.61 -10.11
CA LEU A 53 -10.16 -0.44 -10.25
C LEU A 53 -11.45 -0.54 -9.41
N ASP A 54 -11.65 -1.65 -8.71
CA ASP A 54 -12.81 -1.87 -7.85
C ASP A 54 -12.48 -1.43 -6.40
N ASP A 55 -12.82 -0.19 -6.07
CA ASP A 55 -12.58 0.38 -4.75
C ASP A 55 -13.30 -0.38 -3.63
N THR A 56 -14.48 -0.91 -3.91
CA THR A 56 -15.26 -1.70 -2.94
C THR A 56 -14.55 -3.00 -2.58
N HIS A 57 -13.97 -3.68 -3.56
CA HIS A 57 -13.22 -4.91 -3.31
C HIS A 57 -11.97 -4.62 -2.47
N ILE A 58 -11.28 -3.51 -2.77
CA ILE A 58 -10.10 -3.09 -1.99
C ILE A 58 -10.51 -2.80 -0.54
N SER A 59 -11.57 -2.04 -0.32
CA SER A 59 -12.03 -1.69 1.02
C SER A 59 -12.47 -2.91 1.80
N THR A 60 -13.15 -3.86 1.15
CA THR A 60 -13.56 -5.13 1.76
C THR A 60 -12.35 -5.95 2.19
N ALA A 61 -11.34 -6.06 1.33
CA ALA A 61 -10.11 -6.78 1.64
C ALA A 61 -9.34 -6.14 2.79
N SER A 62 -9.49 -4.83 2.99
CA SER A 62 -8.82 -4.06 4.04
C SER A 62 -9.53 -4.16 5.40
N HIS A 63 -10.72 -4.77 5.46
CA HIS A 63 -11.51 -4.82 6.69
C HIS A 63 -10.74 -5.47 7.83
N GLY A 64 -10.63 -4.77 8.96
CA GLY A 64 -9.92 -5.25 10.14
C GLY A 64 -8.41 -5.06 10.10
N ALA A 65 -7.84 -4.54 9.03
CA ALA A 65 -6.43 -4.18 8.98
C ALA A 65 -6.19 -2.87 9.74
N PHE A 66 -5.01 -2.75 10.34
CA PHE A 66 -4.59 -1.54 11.05
C PHE A 66 -3.85 -0.59 10.10
N CYS A 67 -2.91 -1.11 9.32
CA CYS A 67 -2.07 -0.34 8.40
C CYS A 67 -2.32 -0.79 6.97
N GLY A 68 -2.43 0.17 6.05
CA GLY A 68 -2.52 -0.10 4.62
C GLY A 68 -1.38 0.54 3.87
N VAL A 69 -0.68 -0.23 3.04
CA VAL A 69 0.37 0.27 2.15
C VAL A 69 -0.18 0.21 0.73
N PHE A 70 -0.40 1.38 0.13
CA PHE A 70 -1.03 1.50 -1.19
C PHE A 70 0.04 1.87 -2.21
N PHE A 71 0.32 0.97 -3.13
CA PHE A 71 1.29 1.19 -4.21
C PHE A 71 0.59 1.75 -5.43
N GLU A 72 0.78 3.04 -5.69
CA GLU A 72 0.20 3.69 -6.86
C GLU A 72 1.06 3.44 -8.09
N ASP A 73 0.46 2.83 -9.11
CA ASP A 73 1.09 2.59 -10.42
C ASP A 73 0.80 3.80 -11.31
N ILE A 74 1.84 4.42 -11.85
CA ILE A 74 1.71 5.60 -12.73
C ILE A 74 1.05 5.29 -14.08
N LYS A 75 1.02 4.02 -14.47
CA LYS A 75 0.42 3.57 -15.74
C LYS A 75 -1.10 3.46 -15.67
N SER A 76 -1.63 3.28 -14.48
CA SER A 76 -3.07 3.13 -14.24
C SER A 76 -3.57 4.35 -13.49
N ASP A 77 -4.81 4.77 -13.74
CA ASP A 77 -5.41 5.89 -13.01
C ASP A 77 -5.98 5.37 -11.69
N LEU A 78 -5.10 5.08 -10.74
CA LEU A 78 -5.47 4.50 -9.45
C LEU A 78 -5.77 5.53 -8.38
N ARG A 79 -5.42 6.79 -8.60
CA ARG A 79 -5.48 7.82 -7.56
C ARG A 79 -6.89 7.99 -7.01
N ASN A 80 -7.88 8.10 -7.88
CA ASN A 80 -9.28 8.22 -7.46
C ASN A 80 -9.81 6.93 -6.85
N VAL A 81 -9.40 5.79 -7.38
CA VAL A 81 -9.79 4.47 -6.85
C VAL A 81 -9.31 4.33 -5.40
N PHE A 82 -8.05 4.64 -5.16
CA PHE A 82 -7.47 4.57 -3.82
C PHE A 82 -8.15 5.55 -2.85
N LEU A 83 -8.41 6.77 -3.29
CA LEU A 83 -9.14 7.75 -2.47
C LEU A 83 -10.52 7.24 -2.06
N GLU A 84 -11.27 6.68 -3.01
CA GLU A 84 -12.60 6.13 -2.71
C GLU A 84 -12.50 4.90 -1.78
N ALA A 85 -11.55 4.01 -2.03
CA ALA A 85 -11.34 2.85 -1.18
C ALA A 85 -11.01 3.27 0.26
N ILE A 86 -10.10 4.22 0.43
CA ILE A 86 -9.65 4.72 1.73
C ILE A 86 -10.81 5.31 2.53
N LYS A 87 -11.74 6.04 1.89
CA LYS A 87 -12.92 6.60 2.54
C LYS A 87 -13.80 5.54 3.18
N GLU A 88 -13.79 4.32 2.64
CA GLU A 88 -14.63 3.21 3.11
C GLU A 88 -13.90 2.28 4.08
N THR A 89 -12.61 2.54 4.38
CA THR A 89 -11.83 1.70 5.27
C THR A 89 -11.83 2.23 6.71
N THR A 90 -11.47 1.34 7.64
CA THR A 90 -11.24 1.69 9.04
C THR A 90 -9.75 1.64 9.38
N LEU A 91 -8.89 1.76 8.37
CA LEU A 91 -7.44 1.80 8.54
C LEU A 91 -7.04 2.96 9.47
N LYS A 92 -6.14 2.68 10.40
CA LYS A 92 -5.62 3.70 11.34
C LYS A 92 -4.36 4.37 10.81
N ARG A 93 -3.68 3.71 9.86
CA ARG A 93 -2.43 4.18 9.30
C ARG A 93 -2.40 3.81 7.82
N ILE A 94 -2.20 4.82 6.97
CA ILE A 94 -2.15 4.63 5.52
C ILE A 94 -0.80 5.15 5.02
N LEU A 95 -0.08 4.30 4.31
CA LEU A 95 1.15 4.67 3.62
C LEU A 95 0.85 4.65 2.12
N TRP A 96 0.81 5.81 1.51
CA TRP A 96 0.59 5.95 0.07
C TRP A 96 1.93 6.07 -0.63
N VAL A 97 2.24 5.15 -1.50
CA VAL A 97 3.52 5.04 -2.21
C VAL A 97 3.34 5.45 -3.66
N SER A 98 4.08 6.46 -4.11
CA SER A 98 4.00 6.95 -5.49
C SER A 98 5.31 7.59 -5.94
N GLU A 99 5.53 7.61 -7.25
CA GLU A 99 6.62 8.38 -7.86
C GLU A 99 6.17 9.80 -8.22
N SER A 100 4.87 10.06 -8.21
CA SER A 100 4.27 11.35 -8.54
C SER A 100 4.01 12.18 -7.29
N PRO A 101 3.95 13.53 -7.41
CA PRO A 101 3.63 14.37 -6.25
C PRO A 101 2.18 14.18 -5.81
N PRO A 102 1.89 14.45 -4.53
CA PRO A 102 0.53 14.32 -4.00
C PRO A 102 -0.38 15.46 -4.46
N THR A 103 -1.68 15.22 -4.37
CA THR A 103 -2.68 16.27 -4.50
C THR A 103 -3.07 16.81 -3.12
N ASP A 104 -3.69 17.99 -3.07
CA ASP A 104 -4.20 18.55 -1.83
C ASP A 104 -5.25 17.65 -1.19
N GLU A 105 -6.08 17.01 -2.01
CA GLU A 105 -7.11 16.08 -1.52
C GLU A 105 -6.49 14.91 -0.76
N ILE A 106 -5.41 14.33 -1.28
CA ILE A 106 -4.70 13.23 -0.60
C ILE A 106 -4.11 13.72 0.73
N LEU A 107 -3.49 14.89 0.72
CA LEU A 107 -2.82 15.43 1.91
C LEU A 107 -3.78 15.87 3.01
N LYS A 108 -5.07 16.01 2.72
CA LYS A 108 -6.11 16.28 3.72
C LYS A 108 -6.47 15.07 4.57
N ILE A 109 -6.07 13.88 4.15
CA ILE A 109 -6.33 12.65 4.91
C ILE A 109 -5.42 12.63 6.14
N SER A 110 -6.00 12.71 7.33
CA SER A 110 -5.24 12.95 8.57
C SER A 110 -4.36 11.79 9.00
N ASN A 111 -4.69 10.57 8.64
CA ASN A 111 -3.97 9.35 9.03
C ASN A 111 -3.16 8.74 7.87
N LEU A 112 -2.73 9.58 6.95
CA LEU A 112 -2.00 9.16 5.75
C LEU A 112 -0.60 9.79 5.71
N ALA A 113 0.41 8.97 5.45
CA ALA A 113 1.75 9.40 5.09
C ALA A 113 1.93 9.15 3.59
N TYR A 114 2.22 10.20 2.84
CA TYR A 114 2.46 10.11 1.41
C TYR A 114 3.95 10.01 1.14
N LEU A 115 4.38 8.89 0.55
CA LEU A 115 5.78 8.59 0.30
C LEU A 115 6.06 8.75 -1.19
N GLN A 116 6.62 9.89 -1.60
CA GLN A 116 7.07 10.09 -2.96
C GLN A 116 8.51 9.63 -3.07
N HIS A 117 8.79 8.64 -3.93
CA HIS A 117 10.09 8.02 -3.98
C HIS A 117 10.72 8.07 -5.37
N LYS A 118 12.05 7.99 -5.39
CA LYS A 118 12.87 7.79 -6.58
C LYS A 118 13.76 6.56 -6.47
N ASN A 119 13.80 5.96 -5.28
CA ASN A 119 14.71 4.86 -4.95
C ASN A 119 13.99 3.85 -4.08
N TYR A 120 13.82 2.63 -4.58
CA TYR A 120 13.12 1.57 -3.86
C TYR A 120 13.85 1.10 -2.61
N GLU A 121 15.17 1.16 -2.58
CA GLU A 121 15.95 0.75 -1.41
C GLU A 121 15.61 1.62 -0.19
N ASN A 122 15.66 2.93 -0.37
CA ASN A 122 15.34 3.88 0.70
C ASN A 122 13.84 3.84 1.05
N LEU A 123 12.98 3.64 0.05
CA LEU A 123 11.55 3.46 0.25
C LEU A 123 11.26 2.24 1.13
N THR A 124 11.93 1.13 0.86
CA THR A 124 11.75 -0.11 1.63
C THR A 124 12.06 0.11 3.10
N GLU A 125 13.19 0.74 3.40
CA GLU A 125 13.59 1.05 4.79
C GLU A 125 12.55 1.93 5.48
N GLU A 126 12.05 2.95 4.79
CA GLU A 126 11.05 3.87 5.33
C GLU A 126 9.74 3.16 5.63
N ILE A 127 9.25 2.31 4.71
CA ILE A 127 8.01 1.56 4.91
C ILE A 127 8.13 0.63 6.11
N LEU A 128 9.24 -0.12 6.21
CA LEU A 128 9.47 -1.04 7.32
C LEU A 128 9.49 -0.30 8.65
N GLU A 129 10.13 0.85 8.69
CA GLU A 129 10.20 1.68 9.88
C GLU A 129 8.81 2.22 10.27
N LEU A 130 8.08 2.80 9.33
CA LEU A 130 6.76 3.37 9.59
C LEU A 130 5.73 2.31 10.00
N GLU A 131 5.80 1.12 9.43
CA GLU A 131 4.88 0.04 9.79
C GLU A 131 5.15 -0.47 11.21
N SER A 132 6.41 -0.54 11.63
CA SER A 132 6.80 -1.11 12.92
C SER A 132 6.66 -0.15 14.11
N LYS A 133 6.65 1.15 13.88
CA LYS A 133 6.55 2.13 14.96
C LYS A 133 5.17 2.18 15.59
N GLU A 134 5.11 2.38 16.89
CA GLU A 134 3.85 2.56 17.60
C GLU A 134 3.13 3.84 17.17
N GLU A 135 3.87 4.93 17.01
CA GLU A 135 3.35 6.21 16.53
C GLU A 135 4.21 6.74 15.39
N ILE A 136 3.58 7.36 14.38
CA ILE A 136 4.27 7.96 13.25
C ILE A 136 3.74 9.36 12.97
N GLU A 137 4.53 10.14 12.23
CA GLU A 137 4.10 11.40 11.68
C GLU A 137 3.45 11.16 10.33
N PHE A 138 2.33 11.84 10.08
CA PHE A 138 1.60 11.78 8.81
C PHE A 138 1.95 12.98 7.94
N GLY A 139 1.52 12.94 6.69
CA GLY A 139 1.74 13.98 5.71
C GLY A 139 2.73 13.59 4.64
N PHE A 140 3.23 14.57 3.92
CA PHE A 140 4.11 14.37 2.78
C PHE A 140 5.55 14.09 3.21
N LYS A 141 6.13 13.03 2.62
CA LYS A 141 7.54 12.68 2.80
C LYS A 141 8.17 12.40 1.42
N GLU A 142 9.26 13.06 1.15
CA GLU A 142 10.04 12.80 -0.06
C GLU A 142 11.19 11.86 0.27
N ILE A 143 11.24 10.72 -0.44
CA ILE A 143 12.25 9.67 -0.26
C ILE A 143 13.26 9.80 -1.41
N THR A 144 14.47 10.18 -1.11
CA THR A 144 15.51 10.42 -2.13
C THR A 144 16.49 9.26 -2.26
#